data_54f5b6e5623e4c8c30a27c0f0fcdf6f0
#
_entry.id   54f5b6e5623e4c8c30a27c0f0fcdf6f0
#
_cell.length_a   1.000
_cell.length_b   1.000
_cell.length_c   1.000
_cell.angle_alpha   90.00
_cell.angle_beta   90.00
_cell.angle_gamma   90.00
#
_symmetry.space_group_name_H-M   'P 1'
#
loop_
_entity.id
_entity.type
_entity.pdbx_description
1 polymer ?
#
loop_
_entity_poly.entity_id
_entity_poly.type
_entity_poly.pdbx_seq_one_letter_code
_entity_poly.pdbx_strand_id
1 'polypeptide(L)'
;MTEIQPSTDTSARVDPNLLKNVVKITSPPTPHSPATVGAGFIVSCEGVWASEKQRVFFLITNKHIVGDWTLADGDILEYRQSLQVSFYGGIGGAFTPIAVPLLNPHGDPLPNRLRLADDPKVDVAAVFLNEIRIPIGPPLSIISFDLSYLLSFDRITSWLTGLGDQVFALGYPLGITSARTSYPVCKVGYLATIPGEEFAIEVPSASRNGTQSSSHLEGKLLVVDGLIVPGNSGGPIVLPSELKVRRDPATNQLQFATQQTKNYVIGVVSMAIGLSGLTLVYSSDYVLDLIDEFVSGLKA
;
A
#
# COMPACT_ATOMS: atom_id res chain seq x y z
N MET A 1 -13.60 23.99 -36.89
CA MET A 1 -13.53 23.92 -35.41
C MET A 1 -14.47 22.82 -34.98
N THR A 2 -13.93 21.65 -34.70
CA THR A 2 -14.71 20.50 -34.24
C THR A 2 -14.85 20.67 -32.73
N GLU A 3 -16.07 20.95 -32.26
CA GLU A 3 -16.39 20.92 -30.83
C GLU A 3 -16.09 19.53 -30.29
N ILE A 4 -15.09 19.46 -29.40
CA ILE A 4 -14.85 18.29 -28.58
C ILE A 4 -15.99 18.27 -27.56
N GLN A 5 -17.01 17.44 -27.82
CA GLN A 5 -18.03 17.18 -26.79
C GLN A 5 -17.32 16.53 -25.59
N PRO A 6 -17.53 17.04 -24.35
CA PRO A 6 -16.99 16.37 -23.18
C PRO A 6 -17.55 14.97 -23.10
N SER A 7 -16.69 13.97 -23.01
CA SER A 7 -17.10 12.58 -22.81
C SER A 7 -17.91 12.50 -21.52
N THR A 8 -19.15 12.07 -21.62
CA THR A 8 -20.05 11.83 -20.46
C THR A 8 -19.72 10.52 -19.74
N ASP A 9 -18.52 9.97 -19.97
CA ASP A 9 -18.09 8.74 -19.34
C ASP A 9 -17.76 9.01 -17.85
N THR A 10 -18.74 8.73 -16.99
CA THR A 10 -18.64 8.83 -15.53
C THR A 10 -18.08 7.58 -14.89
N SER A 11 -17.52 6.66 -15.66
CA SER A 11 -16.94 5.43 -15.11
C SER A 11 -15.76 5.75 -14.19
N ALA A 12 -15.75 5.12 -13.02
CA ALA A 12 -14.65 5.21 -12.06
C ALA A 12 -13.36 4.71 -12.71
N ARG A 13 -12.29 5.50 -12.67
CA ARG A 13 -11.02 5.17 -13.33
C ARG A 13 -9.83 5.42 -12.41
N VAL A 14 -8.80 4.62 -12.59
CA VAL A 14 -7.48 4.88 -12.03
C VAL A 14 -6.64 5.62 -13.08
N ASP A 15 -6.00 6.72 -12.69
CA ASP A 15 -5.01 7.38 -13.55
C ASP A 15 -3.86 6.39 -13.83
N PRO A 16 -3.58 6.04 -15.09
CA PRO A 16 -2.49 5.14 -15.43
C PRO A 16 -1.11 5.57 -14.90
N ASN A 17 -0.92 6.88 -14.63
CA ASN A 17 0.32 7.35 -14.02
C ASN A 17 0.52 6.86 -12.60
N LEU A 18 -0.54 6.57 -11.86
CA LEU A 18 -0.45 6.03 -10.50
C LEU A 18 0.13 4.61 -10.48
N LEU A 19 -0.02 3.85 -11.57
CA LEU A 19 0.58 2.52 -11.69
C LEU A 19 2.11 2.55 -11.57
N LYS A 20 2.73 3.68 -11.91
CA LYS A 20 4.19 3.88 -11.82
C LYS A 20 4.70 3.99 -10.39
N ASN A 21 3.81 4.30 -9.44
CA ASN A 21 4.13 4.43 -8.03
C ASN A 21 4.14 3.07 -7.31
N VAL A 22 3.60 2.03 -7.96
CA VAL A 22 3.50 0.68 -7.41
C VAL A 22 4.65 -0.16 -7.92
N VAL A 23 5.33 -0.85 -7.02
CA VAL A 23 6.52 -1.64 -7.29
C VAL A 23 6.29 -3.10 -7.00
N LYS A 24 6.94 -3.96 -7.80
CA LYS A 24 7.01 -5.40 -7.52
C LYS A 24 8.14 -5.64 -6.52
N ILE A 25 7.85 -6.42 -5.49
CA ILE A 25 8.83 -6.84 -4.52
C ILE A 25 9.00 -8.35 -4.63
N THR A 26 10.25 -8.80 -4.70
CA THR A 26 10.61 -10.20 -4.52
C THR A 26 11.49 -10.32 -3.28
N SER A 27 11.01 -11.07 -2.31
CA SER A 27 11.72 -11.32 -1.07
C SER A 27 12.45 -12.66 -1.17
N PRO A 28 13.74 -12.72 -0.87
CA PRO A 28 14.46 -13.99 -0.84
C PRO A 28 13.91 -14.89 0.26
N PRO A 29 14.16 -16.21 0.21
CA PRO A 29 13.76 -17.12 1.29
C PRO A 29 14.52 -16.81 2.56
N THR A 30 13.92 -17.17 3.71
CA THR A 30 14.59 -17.32 5.00
C THR A 30 14.65 -18.80 5.37
N PRO A 31 15.32 -19.20 6.45
CA PRO A 31 15.23 -20.56 6.97
C PRO A 31 13.80 -21.02 7.30
N HIS A 32 12.91 -20.09 7.59
CA HIS A 32 11.55 -20.36 8.07
C HIS A 32 10.47 -20.12 7.03
N SER A 33 10.76 -19.38 5.95
CA SER A 33 9.77 -19.10 4.92
C SER A 33 10.33 -19.07 3.50
N PRO A 34 9.56 -19.49 2.49
CA PRO A 34 9.98 -19.48 1.10
C PRO A 34 10.16 -18.05 0.56
N ALA A 35 10.79 -17.95 -0.61
CA ALA A 35 10.78 -16.72 -1.38
C ALA A 35 9.33 -16.31 -1.69
N THR A 36 9.03 -15.03 -1.58
CA THR A 36 7.69 -14.49 -1.83
C THR A 36 7.72 -13.38 -2.87
N VAL A 37 6.60 -13.22 -3.56
CA VAL A 37 6.34 -12.07 -4.41
C VAL A 37 5.24 -11.26 -3.76
N GLY A 38 5.49 -9.97 -3.60
CA GLY A 38 4.54 -9.00 -3.08
C GLY A 38 4.53 -7.73 -3.91
N ALA A 39 3.80 -6.77 -3.41
CA ALA A 39 3.75 -5.42 -3.93
C ALA A 39 4.21 -4.43 -2.86
N GLY A 40 4.46 -3.23 -3.30
CA GLY A 40 4.62 -2.05 -2.47
C GLY A 40 4.31 -0.82 -3.29
N PHE A 41 4.28 0.31 -2.64
CA PHE A 41 4.13 1.58 -3.34
C PHE A 41 5.03 2.64 -2.72
N ILE A 42 5.40 3.61 -3.53
CA ILE A 42 6.30 4.66 -3.10
C ILE A 42 5.50 5.86 -2.66
N VAL A 43 5.80 6.34 -1.45
CA VAL A 43 5.27 7.59 -0.89
C VAL A 43 6.41 8.57 -0.70
N SER A 44 6.15 9.85 -0.90
CA SER A 44 7.12 10.90 -0.63
C SER A 44 6.50 12.06 0.13
N CYS A 45 7.33 12.73 0.90
CA CYS A 45 6.99 14.01 1.54
C CYS A 45 8.20 14.93 1.58
N GLU A 46 7.99 16.17 1.97
CA GLU A 46 9.09 17.05 2.32
C GLU A 46 9.62 16.72 3.73
N GLY A 47 10.94 16.60 3.88
CA GLY A 47 11.60 16.33 5.14
C GLY A 47 12.96 16.98 5.22
N VAL A 48 13.61 16.89 6.39
CA VAL A 48 15.01 17.29 6.56
C VAL A 48 15.85 16.02 6.59
N TRP A 49 16.77 15.87 5.65
CA TRP A 49 17.70 14.75 5.58
C TRP A 49 19.10 15.27 5.33
N ALA A 50 20.09 14.78 6.08
CA ALA A 50 21.48 15.25 6.00
C ALA A 50 21.60 16.77 6.17
N SER A 51 20.76 17.37 7.05
CA SER A 51 20.70 18.81 7.35
C SER A 51 20.14 19.67 6.21
N GLU A 52 19.61 19.07 5.15
CA GLU A 52 19.00 19.77 4.03
C GLU A 52 17.50 19.48 3.93
N LYS A 53 16.70 20.50 3.59
CA LYS A 53 15.29 20.31 3.26
C LYS A 53 15.21 19.69 1.87
N GLN A 54 14.69 18.47 1.79
CA GLN A 54 14.57 17.75 0.54
C GLN A 54 13.36 16.81 0.53
N ARG A 55 13.06 16.24 -0.63
CA ARG A 55 12.05 15.21 -0.75
C ARG A 55 12.60 13.89 -0.25
N VAL A 56 11.85 13.27 0.66
CA VAL A 56 12.15 11.95 1.22
C VAL A 56 11.18 10.92 0.70
N PHE A 57 11.67 9.70 0.45
CA PHE A 57 10.93 8.62 -0.19
C PHE A 57 10.87 7.40 0.69
N PHE A 58 9.70 6.78 0.74
CA PHE A 58 9.42 5.57 1.49
C PHE A 58 8.80 4.51 0.58
N LEU A 59 9.27 3.28 0.69
CA LEU A 59 8.59 2.11 0.17
C LEU A 59 7.66 1.59 1.26
N ILE A 60 6.38 1.58 0.98
CA ILE A 60 5.36 1.00 1.86
C ILE A 60 5.05 -0.41 1.40
N THR A 61 4.99 -1.34 2.34
CA THR A 61 4.68 -2.75 2.10
C THR A 61 4.19 -3.42 3.40
N ASN A 62 4.16 -4.76 3.47
CA ASN A 62 3.76 -5.51 4.65
C ASN A 62 4.95 -6.01 5.49
N LYS A 63 4.70 -6.29 6.79
CA LYS A 63 5.66 -6.94 7.69
C LYS A 63 6.07 -8.31 7.17
N HIS A 64 5.11 -9.12 6.69
CA HIS A 64 5.39 -10.47 6.16
C HIS A 64 6.20 -10.47 4.84
N ILE A 65 6.35 -9.32 4.18
CA ILE A 65 7.21 -9.15 3.01
C ILE A 65 8.66 -8.86 3.45
N VAL A 66 8.85 -8.12 4.54
CA VAL A 66 10.18 -7.74 5.05
C VAL A 66 10.78 -8.78 6.01
N GLY A 67 9.98 -9.73 6.50
CA GLY A 67 10.45 -10.79 7.39
C GLY A 67 9.44 -11.90 7.63
N ASP A 68 9.80 -12.84 8.49
CA ASP A 68 8.94 -13.96 8.91
C ASP A 68 7.95 -13.50 9.99
N TRP A 69 6.93 -12.83 9.55
CA TRP A 69 5.83 -12.38 10.39
C TRP A 69 4.58 -13.23 10.17
N THR A 70 3.86 -13.54 11.24
CA THR A 70 2.52 -14.13 11.18
C THR A 70 1.57 -13.34 12.05
N LEU A 71 0.30 -13.32 11.67
CA LEU A 71 -0.74 -12.64 12.46
C LEU A 71 -0.90 -13.25 13.86
N ALA A 72 -0.70 -14.56 13.99
CA ALA A 72 -0.83 -15.25 15.26
C ALA A 72 0.27 -14.91 16.26
N ASP A 73 1.50 -14.73 15.77
CA ASP A 73 2.67 -14.45 16.61
C ASP A 73 2.88 -12.93 16.81
N GLY A 74 2.51 -12.13 15.81
CA GLY A 74 2.55 -10.67 15.88
C GLY A 74 3.92 -10.01 15.72
N ASP A 75 5.01 -10.77 15.80
CA ASP A 75 6.38 -10.28 15.70
C ASP A 75 7.10 -10.85 14.46
N ILE A 76 8.24 -10.28 14.10
CA ILE A 76 9.12 -10.82 13.06
C ILE A 76 10.20 -11.66 13.72
N LEU A 77 10.21 -12.96 13.42
CA LEU A 77 11.24 -13.88 13.91
C LEU A 77 12.59 -13.62 13.23
N GLU A 78 12.55 -13.45 11.91
CA GLU A 78 13.74 -13.23 11.10
C GLU A 78 13.45 -12.26 9.96
N TYR A 79 14.27 -11.23 9.84
CA TYR A 79 14.18 -10.28 8.75
C TYR A 79 14.83 -10.79 7.48
N ARG A 80 14.31 -10.39 6.32
CA ARG A 80 14.98 -10.59 5.03
C ARG A 80 16.25 -9.76 4.99
N GLN A 81 17.32 -10.30 4.43
CA GLN A 81 18.58 -9.56 4.25
C GLN A 81 18.38 -8.32 3.38
N SER A 82 17.63 -8.48 2.30
CA SER A 82 17.28 -7.41 1.37
C SER A 82 16.00 -7.76 0.61
N LEU A 83 15.37 -6.75 0.03
CA LEU A 83 14.27 -6.90 -0.92
C LEU A 83 14.80 -6.63 -2.33
N GLN A 84 14.33 -7.39 -3.31
CA GLN A 84 14.51 -7.07 -4.73
C GLN A 84 13.31 -6.26 -5.19
N VAL A 85 13.52 -4.96 -5.40
CA VAL A 85 12.44 -4.00 -5.73
C VAL A 85 12.56 -3.58 -7.18
N SER A 86 11.51 -3.81 -7.96
CA SER A 86 11.44 -3.42 -9.37
C SER A 86 10.69 -2.10 -9.49
N PHE A 87 11.42 -1.01 -9.71
CA PHE A 87 10.86 0.33 -9.92
C PHE A 87 10.48 0.55 -11.38
N TYR A 88 9.59 1.50 -11.64
CA TYR A 88 9.28 1.91 -13.00
C TYR A 88 10.49 2.54 -13.70
N GLY A 89 10.93 1.97 -14.80
CA GLY A 89 12.19 2.29 -15.48
C GLY A 89 12.12 3.29 -16.63
N GLY A 90 11.01 4.04 -16.81
CA GLY A 90 10.90 5.00 -17.90
C GLY A 90 10.65 4.38 -19.28
N ILE A 91 10.95 5.13 -20.35
CA ILE A 91 10.74 4.72 -21.75
C ILE A 91 11.67 3.56 -22.09
N GLY A 92 11.09 2.40 -22.42
CA GLY A 92 11.82 1.18 -22.70
C GLY A 92 11.65 0.08 -21.65
N GLY A 93 11.14 0.41 -20.47
CA GLY A 93 10.44 -0.41 -19.50
C GLY A 93 11.12 -1.67 -18.97
N ALA A 94 12.40 -1.92 -19.23
CA ALA A 94 13.10 -3.03 -18.62
C ALA A 94 13.43 -2.69 -17.17
N PHE A 95 12.73 -3.35 -16.23
CA PHE A 95 13.02 -3.21 -14.81
C PHE A 95 14.24 -4.03 -14.43
N THR A 96 15.28 -3.38 -13.99
CA THR A 96 16.32 -4.04 -13.23
C THR A 96 15.90 -4.02 -11.77
N PRO A 97 15.68 -5.17 -11.11
CA PRO A 97 15.42 -5.20 -9.69
C PRO A 97 16.61 -4.59 -8.95
N ILE A 98 16.31 -3.73 -7.99
CA ILE A 98 17.31 -3.10 -7.13
C ILE A 98 17.25 -3.77 -5.77
N ALA A 99 18.39 -4.19 -5.27
CA ALA A 99 18.49 -4.71 -3.91
C ALA A 99 18.37 -3.57 -2.91
N VAL A 100 17.35 -3.64 -2.06
CA VAL A 100 17.10 -2.73 -0.95
C VAL A 100 17.49 -3.46 0.33
N PRO A 101 18.66 -3.20 0.92
CA PRO A 101 19.11 -3.88 2.13
C PRO A 101 18.24 -3.47 3.32
N LEU A 102 17.84 -4.45 4.12
CA LEU A 102 17.09 -4.25 5.36
C LEU A 102 17.97 -4.44 6.60
N LEU A 103 19.00 -5.27 6.48
CA LEU A 103 19.92 -5.60 7.57
C LEU A 103 21.30 -5.01 7.31
N ASN A 104 22.01 -4.75 8.41
CA ASN A 104 23.43 -4.46 8.39
C ASN A 104 24.25 -5.75 8.17
N PRO A 105 25.59 -5.69 7.98
CA PRO A 105 26.43 -6.88 7.82
C PRO A 105 26.44 -7.84 9.02
N HIS A 106 25.99 -7.40 10.19
CA HIS A 106 25.88 -8.21 11.40
C HIS A 106 24.54 -8.93 11.54
N GLY A 107 23.58 -8.64 10.63
CA GLY A 107 22.25 -9.24 10.65
C GLY A 107 21.20 -8.46 11.43
N ASP A 108 21.54 -7.27 11.94
CA ASP A 108 20.57 -6.44 12.66
C ASP A 108 19.77 -5.56 11.70
N PRO A 109 18.48 -5.28 11.97
CA PRO A 109 17.71 -4.33 11.20
C PRO A 109 18.36 -2.95 11.17
N LEU A 110 18.37 -2.33 10.00
CA LEU A 110 18.88 -0.96 9.84
C LEU A 110 17.88 0.02 10.46
N PRO A 111 18.17 0.61 11.65
CA PRO A 111 17.19 1.36 12.43
C PRO A 111 16.67 2.62 11.74
N ASN A 112 17.51 3.22 10.87
CA ASN A 112 17.15 4.40 10.09
C ASN A 112 16.58 4.06 8.71
N ARG A 113 16.27 2.79 8.45
CA ARG A 113 15.74 2.35 7.16
C ARG A 113 14.41 1.66 7.25
N LEU A 114 14.21 0.80 8.22
CA LEU A 114 13.00 0.02 8.39
C LEU A 114 12.23 0.49 9.62
N ARG A 115 10.94 0.73 9.43
CA ARG A 115 9.96 0.93 10.49
C ARG A 115 8.80 -0.01 10.30
N LEU A 116 8.29 -0.51 11.40
CA LEU A 116 7.13 -1.40 11.46
C LEU A 116 6.03 -0.69 12.24
N ALA A 117 4.78 -0.91 11.89
CA ALA A 117 3.67 -0.46 12.71
C ALA A 117 3.81 -1.00 14.15
N ASP A 118 3.61 -0.15 15.16
CA ASP A 118 3.81 -0.47 16.58
C ASP A 118 2.92 -1.60 17.06
N ASP A 119 1.66 -1.62 16.59
CA ASP A 119 0.78 -2.73 16.88
C ASP A 119 1.33 -4.01 16.22
N PRO A 120 1.64 -5.05 16.99
CA PRO A 120 2.18 -6.30 16.47
C PRO A 120 1.26 -6.98 15.46
N LYS A 121 -0.05 -6.73 15.52
CA LYS A 121 -1.05 -7.31 14.62
C LYS A 121 -1.25 -6.52 13.32
N VAL A 122 -0.73 -5.31 13.25
CA VAL A 122 -0.81 -4.48 12.03
C VAL A 122 0.32 -4.84 11.08
N ASP A 123 -0.03 -5.38 9.93
CA ASP A 123 0.89 -5.88 8.90
C ASP A 123 1.31 -4.77 7.93
N VAL A 124 1.91 -3.69 8.46
CA VAL A 124 2.40 -2.56 7.66
C VAL A 124 3.84 -2.25 8.02
N ALA A 125 4.66 -2.01 6.99
CA ALA A 125 6.06 -1.64 7.09
C ALA A 125 6.40 -0.49 6.14
N ALA A 126 7.33 0.36 6.56
CA ALA A 126 7.90 1.43 5.74
C ALA A 126 9.42 1.29 5.65
N VAL A 127 9.96 1.39 4.43
CA VAL A 127 11.39 1.33 4.17
C VAL A 127 11.85 2.66 3.56
N PHE A 128 12.77 3.33 4.22
CA PHE A 128 13.34 4.60 3.78
C PHE A 128 14.32 4.39 2.61
N LEU A 129 14.16 5.16 1.53
CA LEU A 129 14.85 4.92 0.27
C LEU A 129 15.98 5.91 -0.05
N ASN A 130 16.07 7.08 0.58
CA ASN A 130 17.01 8.13 0.17
C ASN A 130 18.49 7.73 0.27
N GLU A 131 18.85 6.77 1.09
CA GLU A 131 20.22 6.24 1.19
C GLU A 131 20.56 5.20 0.12
N ILE A 132 19.56 4.75 -0.64
CA ILE A 132 19.76 3.72 -1.64
C ILE A 132 20.29 4.38 -2.90
N ARG A 133 21.50 4.04 -3.27
CA ARG A 133 22.01 4.38 -4.60
C ARG A 133 21.26 3.54 -5.63
N ILE A 134 20.15 4.08 -6.10
CA ILE A 134 19.49 3.52 -7.27
C ILE A 134 20.45 3.77 -8.43
N PRO A 135 20.97 2.72 -9.11
CA PRO A 135 21.86 2.91 -10.25
C PRO A 135 21.06 3.62 -11.34
N ILE A 136 21.32 4.91 -11.48
CA ILE A 136 20.59 5.81 -12.35
C ILE A 136 21.21 5.74 -13.73
N GLY A 137 20.56 4.97 -14.64
CA GLY A 137 20.57 5.35 -16.05
C GLY A 137 19.66 6.59 -16.23
N PRO A 138 19.78 7.39 -17.29
CA PRO A 138 19.06 8.65 -17.46
C PRO A 138 17.54 8.45 -17.39
N PRO A 139 16.79 9.34 -16.76
CA PRO A 139 16.65 9.55 -15.33
C PRO A 139 15.58 8.60 -14.76
N LEU A 140 15.95 7.67 -13.93
CA LEU A 140 15.00 7.06 -13.00
C LEU A 140 14.53 8.14 -12.03
N SER A 141 13.52 8.91 -12.41
CA SER A 141 12.78 9.66 -11.42
C SER A 141 11.93 8.65 -10.64
N ILE A 142 12.21 8.48 -9.35
CA ILE A 142 11.30 7.74 -8.46
C ILE A 142 9.96 8.47 -8.54
N ILE A 143 8.96 7.79 -9.10
CA ILE A 143 7.60 8.29 -9.13
C ILE A 143 6.93 7.80 -7.84
N SER A 144 6.29 8.72 -7.13
CA SER A 144 5.74 8.47 -5.80
C SER A 144 4.39 9.13 -5.63
N PHE A 145 3.56 8.56 -4.78
CA PHE A 145 2.44 9.30 -4.20
C PHE A 145 3.02 10.38 -3.29
N ASP A 146 2.60 11.63 -3.46
CA ASP A 146 2.79 12.63 -2.43
C ASP A 146 1.94 12.25 -1.20
N LEU A 147 2.40 12.59 0.01
CA LEU A 147 1.69 12.25 1.24
C LEU A 147 0.22 12.72 1.22
N SER A 148 -0.08 13.80 0.50
CA SER A 148 -1.45 14.32 0.34
C SER A 148 -2.38 13.39 -0.46
N TYR A 149 -1.86 12.33 -1.08
CA TYR A 149 -2.67 11.29 -1.72
C TYR A 149 -3.14 10.21 -0.73
N LEU A 150 -2.58 10.15 0.47
CA LEU A 150 -3.02 9.23 1.52
C LEU A 150 -4.18 9.86 2.27
N LEU A 151 -5.29 9.17 2.30
CA LEU A 151 -6.51 9.64 2.96
C LEU A 151 -6.65 8.93 4.31
N SER A 152 -6.64 9.69 5.40
CA SER A 152 -6.84 9.12 6.73
C SER A 152 -8.25 8.52 6.87
N PHE A 153 -8.37 7.55 7.77
CA PHE A 153 -9.60 6.81 8.04
C PHE A 153 -10.79 7.73 8.33
N ASP A 154 -10.58 8.75 9.17
CA ASP A 154 -11.62 9.74 9.50
C ASP A 154 -12.00 10.63 8.32
N ARG A 155 -11.09 10.82 7.36
CA ARG A 155 -11.35 11.64 6.17
C ARG A 155 -12.05 10.89 5.06
N ILE A 156 -12.02 9.55 5.05
CA ILE A 156 -12.66 8.74 4.00
C ILE A 156 -14.17 9.05 3.94
N THR A 157 -14.82 9.18 5.10
CA THR A 157 -16.26 9.52 5.19
C THR A 157 -16.59 10.90 4.66
N SER A 158 -15.68 11.87 4.82
CA SER A 158 -15.87 13.23 4.31
C SER A 158 -15.97 13.30 2.78
N TRP A 159 -15.51 12.27 2.08
CA TRP A 159 -15.57 12.11 0.63
C TRP A 159 -16.82 11.34 0.17
N LEU A 160 -17.84 11.24 1.02
CA LEU A 160 -19.04 10.45 0.77
C LEU A 160 -18.77 8.99 0.39
N THR A 161 -17.60 8.46 0.83
CA THR A 161 -17.24 7.07 0.61
C THR A 161 -17.98 6.19 1.62
N GLY A 162 -18.51 5.09 1.16
CA GLY A 162 -19.31 4.21 1.99
C GLY A 162 -19.33 2.77 1.52
N LEU A 163 -20.14 1.99 2.20
CA LEU A 163 -20.35 0.58 1.90
C LEU A 163 -20.80 0.40 0.43
N GLY A 164 -20.17 -0.55 -0.26
CA GLY A 164 -20.44 -0.86 -1.67
C GLY A 164 -19.77 0.08 -2.68
N ASP A 165 -19.00 1.07 -2.24
CA ASP A 165 -18.23 1.90 -3.16
C ASP A 165 -17.08 1.13 -3.79
N GLN A 166 -16.85 1.42 -5.07
CA GLN A 166 -15.79 0.79 -5.85
C GLN A 166 -14.41 1.27 -5.39
N VAL A 167 -13.49 0.32 -5.29
CA VAL A 167 -12.07 0.56 -5.01
C VAL A 167 -11.20 -0.24 -5.97
N PHE A 168 -9.95 0.15 -6.11
CA PHE A 168 -8.97 -0.53 -6.94
C PHE A 168 -7.79 -1.01 -6.10
N ALA A 169 -7.48 -2.31 -6.19
CA ALA A 169 -6.27 -2.89 -5.65
C ALA A 169 -5.21 -2.95 -6.73
N LEU A 170 -4.05 -2.38 -6.47
CA LEU A 170 -2.92 -2.37 -7.39
C LEU A 170 -1.82 -3.31 -6.87
N GLY A 171 -1.36 -4.24 -7.70
CA GLY A 171 -0.33 -5.19 -7.26
C GLY A 171 0.13 -6.12 -8.37
N TYR A 172 0.79 -7.20 -8.00
CA TYR A 172 1.39 -8.17 -8.92
C TYR A 172 0.86 -9.59 -8.64
N PRO A 173 -0.45 -9.83 -8.84
CA PRO A 173 -1.09 -11.11 -8.53
C PRO A 173 -0.32 -12.25 -9.19
N LEU A 174 0.10 -13.24 -8.39
CA LEU A 174 0.92 -14.38 -8.84
C LEU A 174 2.20 -13.96 -9.59
N GLY A 175 2.71 -12.76 -9.35
CA GLY A 175 3.85 -12.19 -10.05
C GLY A 175 3.56 -11.68 -11.46
N ILE A 176 2.28 -11.69 -11.88
CA ILE A 176 1.85 -11.21 -13.20
C ILE A 176 2.14 -9.73 -13.35
N THR A 177 2.69 -9.36 -14.49
CA THR A 177 3.00 -7.98 -14.86
C THR A 177 2.90 -7.81 -16.36
N SER A 178 2.75 -6.57 -16.81
CA SER A 178 2.82 -6.26 -18.24
C SER A 178 4.21 -6.58 -18.80
N ALA A 179 4.28 -7.27 -19.92
CA ALA A 179 5.54 -7.71 -20.54
C ALA A 179 6.45 -6.54 -20.98
N ARG A 180 5.86 -5.37 -21.28
CA ARG A 180 6.62 -4.21 -21.79
C ARG A 180 6.94 -3.17 -20.72
N THR A 181 6.03 -2.96 -19.78
CA THR A 181 6.09 -1.84 -18.83
C THR A 181 6.22 -2.29 -17.39
N SER A 182 6.09 -3.61 -17.13
CA SER A 182 6.01 -4.20 -15.78
C SER A 182 4.99 -3.52 -14.86
N TYR A 183 3.95 -2.91 -15.43
CA TYR A 183 2.90 -2.29 -14.64
C TYR A 183 2.19 -3.32 -13.78
N PRO A 184 1.73 -2.91 -12.59
CA PRO A 184 0.89 -3.73 -11.76
C PRO A 184 -0.43 -4.05 -12.47
N VAL A 185 -1.08 -5.09 -12.03
CA VAL A 185 -2.46 -5.39 -12.37
C VAL A 185 -3.37 -4.54 -11.49
N CYS A 186 -4.37 -3.93 -12.10
CA CYS A 186 -5.44 -3.22 -11.41
C CYS A 186 -6.63 -4.17 -11.25
N LYS A 187 -7.02 -4.45 -10.02
CA LYS A 187 -8.19 -5.27 -9.68
C LYS A 187 -9.26 -4.39 -9.07
N VAL A 188 -10.50 -4.64 -9.48
CA VAL A 188 -11.68 -3.97 -8.92
C VAL A 188 -12.15 -4.73 -7.69
N GLY A 189 -12.56 -4.01 -6.67
CA GLY A 189 -13.25 -4.48 -5.48
C GLY A 189 -14.25 -3.45 -4.98
N TYR A 190 -14.95 -3.81 -3.92
CA TYR A 190 -15.96 -2.94 -3.29
C TYR A 190 -15.75 -2.91 -1.79
N LEU A 191 -15.96 -1.75 -1.16
CA LEU A 191 -15.89 -1.64 0.28
C LEU A 191 -16.99 -2.49 0.93
N ALA A 192 -16.60 -3.45 1.75
CA ALA A 192 -17.48 -4.35 2.48
C ALA A 192 -17.65 -3.95 3.96
N THR A 193 -16.98 -2.89 4.42
CA THR A 193 -17.13 -2.28 5.74
C THR A 193 -17.43 -0.79 5.61
N ILE A 194 -17.99 -0.20 6.66
CA ILE A 194 -18.26 1.24 6.72
C ILE A 194 -16.93 1.95 7.00
N PRO A 195 -16.42 2.78 6.08
CA PRO A 195 -15.20 3.54 6.32
C PRO A 195 -15.40 4.56 7.45
N GLY A 196 -14.38 4.77 8.27
CA GLY A 196 -14.43 5.69 9.40
C GLY A 196 -14.96 5.07 10.69
N GLU A 197 -15.47 3.83 10.66
CA GLU A 197 -15.80 3.06 11.86
C GLU A 197 -14.70 2.03 12.13
N GLU A 198 -14.22 1.97 13.36
CA GLU A 198 -13.30 0.92 13.78
C GLU A 198 -13.99 -0.43 13.67
N PHE A 199 -13.29 -1.40 13.15
CA PHE A 199 -13.84 -2.70 12.84
C PHE A 199 -13.10 -3.79 13.61
N ALA A 200 -13.86 -4.75 14.16
CA ALA A 200 -13.33 -5.92 14.82
C ALA A 200 -13.66 -7.17 14.00
N ILE A 201 -12.67 -8.02 13.76
CA ILE A 201 -12.82 -9.23 12.96
C ILE A 201 -11.99 -10.38 13.53
N GLU A 202 -12.57 -11.57 13.53
CA GLU A 202 -11.86 -12.82 13.78
C GLU A 202 -11.32 -13.38 12.45
N VAL A 203 -10.02 -13.51 12.35
CA VAL A 203 -9.36 -14.02 11.14
C VAL A 203 -8.72 -15.37 11.45
N PRO A 204 -8.98 -16.41 10.64
CA PRO A 204 -8.22 -17.66 10.74
C PRO A 204 -6.72 -17.36 10.58
N SER A 205 -5.94 -17.82 11.50
CA SER A 205 -4.50 -17.59 11.54
C SER A 205 -3.77 -18.89 11.88
N ALA A 206 -2.50 -18.95 11.51
CA ALA A 206 -1.63 -20.04 11.91
C ALA A 206 -0.34 -19.46 12.47
N SER A 207 0.10 -19.99 13.60
CA SER A 207 1.42 -19.68 14.14
C SER A 207 2.52 -20.37 13.33
N ARG A 208 3.77 -19.97 13.52
CA ARG A 208 4.93 -20.57 12.84
C ARG A 208 5.09 -22.07 13.04
N ASN A 209 4.65 -22.60 14.17
CA ASN A 209 4.63 -24.04 14.44
C ASN A 209 3.45 -24.80 13.77
N GLY A 210 2.65 -24.10 12.98
CA GLY A 210 1.51 -24.69 12.25
C GLY A 210 0.24 -24.86 13.09
N THR A 211 0.22 -24.39 14.34
CA THR A 211 -0.99 -24.41 15.15
C THR A 211 -2.02 -23.46 14.57
N GLN A 212 -3.18 -24.01 14.20
CA GLN A 212 -4.32 -23.23 13.73
C GLN A 212 -4.99 -22.54 14.91
N SER A 213 -5.30 -21.26 14.73
CA SER A 213 -5.96 -20.42 15.70
C SER A 213 -6.85 -19.39 15.01
N SER A 214 -7.53 -18.58 15.79
CA SER A 214 -8.22 -17.38 15.33
C SER A 214 -7.52 -16.17 15.97
N SER A 215 -7.25 -15.17 15.20
CA SER A 215 -6.70 -13.90 15.68
C SER A 215 -7.78 -12.83 15.64
N HIS A 216 -8.02 -12.23 16.78
CA HIS A 216 -8.88 -11.04 16.88
C HIS A 216 -8.09 -9.81 16.44
N LEU A 217 -8.64 -9.10 15.45
CA LEU A 217 -8.13 -7.82 14.96
C LEU A 217 -9.16 -6.74 15.27
N GLU A 218 -8.70 -5.61 15.72
CA GLU A 218 -9.51 -4.43 16.01
C GLU A 218 -8.73 -3.18 15.58
N GLY A 219 -9.45 -2.15 15.10
CA GLY A 219 -8.85 -0.88 14.74
C GLY A 219 -9.30 -0.35 13.39
N LYS A 220 -8.47 0.49 12.79
CA LYS A 220 -8.72 1.16 11.50
C LYS A 220 -8.51 0.20 10.33
N LEU A 221 -9.45 -0.75 10.22
CA LEU A 221 -9.45 -1.81 9.21
C LEU A 221 -10.51 -1.54 8.15
N LEU A 222 -10.21 -1.91 6.92
CA LEU A 222 -11.17 -1.97 5.83
C LEU A 222 -11.25 -3.41 5.33
N VAL A 223 -12.45 -3.84 5.01
CA VAL A 223 -12.66 -5.11 4.30
C VAL A 223 -13.14 -4.79 2.90
N VAL A 224 -12.51 -5.40 1.91
CA VAL A 224 -12.83 -5.23 0.50
C VAL A 224 -13.37 -6.55 -0.04
N ASP A 225 -14.56 -6.51 -0.63
CA ASP A 225 -15.07 -7.60 -1.46
C ASP A 225 -14.34 -7.54 -2.81
N GLY A 226 -13.45 -8.48 -3.00
CA GLY A 226 -12.61 -8.58 -4.17
C GLY A 226 -11.56 -9.66 -3.97
N LEU A 227 -11.48 -10.60 -4.91
CA LEU A 227 -10.51 -11.69 -4.82
C LEU A 227 -9.10 -11.17 -4.94
N ILE A 228 -8.43 -11.00 -3.82
CA ILE A 228 -7.01 -10.70 -3.74
C ILE A 228 -6.25 -12.03 -3.62
N VAL A 229 -5.18 -12.15 -4.36
CA VAL A 229 -4.34 -13.36 -4.41
C VAL A 229 -2.90 -13.00 -4.03
N PRO A 230 -2.04 -13.97 -3.68
CA PRO A 230 -0.62 -13.72 -3.41
C PRO A 230 0.02 -12.85 -4.48
N GLY A 231 0.84 -11.89 -4.08
CA GLY A 231 1.46 -10.88 -4.93
C GLY A 231 0.77 -9.51 -4.92
N ASN A 232 -0.44 -9.39 -4.34
CA ASN A 232 -1.06 -8.08 -4.09
C ASN A 232 -0.71 -7.51 -2.71
N SER A 233 -0.28 -8.36 -1.78
CA SER A 233 0.11 -7.94 -0.42
C SER A 233 1.14 -6.82 -0.46
N GLY A 234 0.93 -5.76 0.32
CA GLY A 234 1.72 -4.53 0.34
C GLY A 234 1.32 -3.50 -0.72
N GLY A 235 0.46 -3.86 -1.67
CA GLY A 235 -0.05 -2.93 -2.67
C GLY A 235 -1.11 -1.98 -2.10
N PRO A 236 -1.31 -0.81 -2.73
CA PRO A 236 -2.29 0.16 -2.28
C PRO A 236 -3.72 -0.22 -2.69
N ILE A 237 -4.68 0.14 -1.84
CA ILE A 237 -6.09 0.28 -2.20
C ILE A 237 -6.35 1.74 -2.53
N VAL A 238 -6.93 1.97 -3.69
CA VAL A 238 -7.12 3.30 -4.27
C VAL A 238 -8.60 3.57 -4.50
N LEU A 239 -9.08 4.71 -4.00
CA LEU A 239 -10.37 5.27 -4.40
C LEU A 239 -10.25 5.88 -5.80
N PRO A 240 -11.20 5.59 -6.70
CA PRO A 240 -11.24 6.21 -8.03
C PRO A 240 -11.44 7.73 -7.94
N SER A 241 -10.97 8.41 -8.99
CA SER A 241 -11.37 9.80 -9.23
C SER A 241 -12.76 9.79 -9.83
N GLU A 242 -13.74 10.26 -9.09
CA GLU A 242 -15.14 10.31 -9.52
C GLU A 242 -15.90 11.46 -8.87
N LEU A 243 -16.97 11.92 -9.52
CA LEU A 243 -17.93 12.83 -8.90
C LEU A 243 -18.95 12.01 -8.12
N LYS A 244 -18.95 12.13 -6.80
CA LYS A 244 -19.94 11.48 -5.94
C LYS A 244 -21.10 12.42 -5.67
N VAL A 245 -22.31 11.91 -5.87
CA VAL A 245 -23.55 12.59 -5.55
C VAL A 245 -24.38 11.67 -4.67
N ARG A 246 -24.68 12.09 -3.47
CA ARG A 246 -25.54 11.34 -2.56
C ARG A 246 -26.70 12.20 -2.09
N ARG A 247 -27.79 11.55 -1.74
CA ARG A 247 -28.92 12.20 -1.11
C ARG A 247 -28.76 12.11 0.39
N ASP A 248 -28.78 13.25 1.06
CA ASP A 248 -28.77 13.31 2.52
C ASP A 248 -30.08 12.66 3.05
N PRO A 249 -29.98 11.59 3.84
CA PRO A 249 -31.17 10.89 4.34
C PRO A 249 -32.01 11.74 5.31
N ALA A 250 -31.42 12.71 6.00
CA ALA A 250 -32.11 13.57 6.96
C ALA A 250 -32.81 14.72 6.29
N THR A 251 -32.21 15.37 5.29
CA THR A 251 -32.72 16.56 4.64
C THR A 251 -33.34 16.30 3.27
N ASN A 252 -33.13 15.10 2.72
CA ASN A 252 -33.52 14.70 1.37
C ASN A 252 -32.87 15.57 0.24
N GLN A 253 -31.85 16.37 0.59
CA GLN A 253 -31.14 17.23 -0.35
C GLN A 253 -30.00 16.45 -1.02
N LEU A 254 -29.65 16.84 -2.26
CA LEU A 254 -28.48 16.31 -2.94
C LEU A 254 -27.21 16.95 -2.36
N GLN A 255 -26.34 16.11 -1.86
CA GLN A 255 -24.98 16.48 -1.47
C GLN A 255 -24.03 16.10 -2.61
N PHE A 256 -23.21 17.05 -2.99
CA PHE A 256 -22.14 16.84 -3.96
C PHE A 256 -20.84 16.76 -3.17
N ALA A 257 -20.11 15.65 -3.31
CA ALA A 257 -18.73 15.68 -2.88
C ALA A 257 -18.00 16.73 -3.72
N THR A 258 -17.25 17.58 -3.07
CA THR A 258 -16.30 18.45 -3.74
C THR A 258 -15.52 17.55 -4.69
N GLN A 259 -15.50 17.90 -5.95
CA GLN A 259 -14.99 17.12 -7.07
C GLN A 259 -13.75 16.32 -6.67
N GLN A 260 -13.87 15.01 -6.58
CA GLN A 260 -12.75 14.12 -6.32
C GLN A 260 -11.91 14.05 -7.60
N THR A 261 -11.00 15.00 -7.74
CA THR A 261 -10.15 15.15 -8.93
C THR A 261 -8.93 14.23 -8.89
N LYS A 262 -8.68 13.58 -7.76
CA LYS A 262 -7.52 12.73 -7.52
C LYS A 262 -7.94 11.33 -7.10
N ASN A 263 -7.14 10.37 -7.47
CA ASN A 263 -7.21 9.04 -6.85
C ASN A 263 -6.52 9.09 -5.49
N TYR A 264 -7.16 8.61 -4.45
CA TYR A 264 -6.60 8.58 -3.10
C TYR A 264 -6.27 7.16 -2.67
N VAL A 265 -5.12 6.98 -2.03
CA VAL A 265 -4.78 5.73 -1.33
C VAL A 265 -5.49 5.73 0.02
N ILE A 266 -6.25 4.68 0.30
CA ILE A 266 -6.99 4.52 1.56
C ILE A 266 -6.47 3.40 2.44
N GLY A 267 -5.57 2.58 1.93
CA GLY A 267 -4.98 1.51 2.74
C GLY A 267 -4.00 0.63 1.99
N VAL A 268 -3.48 -0.33 2.73
CA VAL A 268 -2.48 -1.32 2.31
C VAL A 268 -3.12 -2.70 2.34
N VAL A 269 -3.07 -3.40 1.22
CA VAL A 269 -3.54 -4.79 1.10
C VAL A 269 -2.68 -5.68 1.98
N SER A 270 -3.30 -6.49 2.84
CA SER A 270 -2.58 -7.49 3.63
C SER A 270 -2.88 -8.91 3.17
N MET A 271 -4.04 -9.43 3.49
CA MET A 271 -4.34 -10.84 3.26
C MET A 271 -5.79 -11.09 2.83
N ALA A 272 -6.01 -12.23 2.18
CA ALA A 272 -7.36 -12.75 1.96
C ALA A 272 -7.93 -13.37 3.25
N ILE A 273 -9.20 -13.16 3.50
CA ILE A 273 -9.90 -13.74 4.66
C ILE A 273 -10.43 -15.12 4.26
N GLY A 274 -9.61 -16.12 4.43
CA GLY A 274 -9.95 -17.51 4.07
C GLY A 274 -10.38 -17.65 2.60
N LEU A 275 -11.47 -18.36 2.36
CA LEU A 275 -12.08 -18.55 1.04
C LEU A 275 -13.31 -17.65 0.80
N SER A 276 -13.48 -16.62 1.62
CA SER A 276 -14.68 -15.74 1.58
C SER A 276 -14.74 -14.84 0.34
N GLY A 277 -13.63 -14.63 -0.36
CA GLY A 277 -13.50 -13.58 -1.39
C GLY A 277 -13.23 -12.19 -0.80
N LEU A 278 -13.22 -12.08 0.53
CA LEU A 278 -12.94 -10.82 1.23
C LEU A 278 -11.44 -10.64 1.46
N THR A 279 -11.02 -9.39 1.47
CA THR A 279 -9.62 -8.98 1.68
C THR A 279 -9.53 -8.02 2.84
N LEU A 280 -8.59 -8.28 3.74
CA LEU A 280 -8.23 -7.40 4.82
C LEU A 280 -7.27 -6.31 4.30
N VAL A 281 -7.56 -5.07 4.66
CA VAL A 281 -6.79 -3.88 4.30
C VAL A 281 -6.56 -3.06 5.56
N TYR A 282 -5.32 -2.72 5.83
CA TYR A 282 -4.97 -1.76 6.88
C TYR A 282 -5.09 -0.35 6.33
N SER A 283 -5.74 0.54 7.09
CA SER A 283 -5.91 1.95 6.72
C SER A 283 -4.58 2.64 6.44
N SER A 284 -4.61 3.63 5.56
CA SER A 284 -3.46 4.51 5.31
C SER A 284 -3.02 5.32 6.53
N ASP A 285 -3.81 5.39 7.61
CA ASP A 285 -3.37 5.99 8.88
C ASP A 285 -2.09 5.35 9.41
N TYR A 286 -1.99 4.01 9.36
CA TYR A 286 -0.76 3.32 9.79
C TYR A 286 0.47 3.71 8.95
N VAL A 287 0.27 4.06 7.68
CA VAL A 287 1.34 4.58 6.83
C VAL A 287 1.71 6.01 7.21
N LEU A 288 0.70 6.85 7.50
CA LEU A 288 0.89 8.23 7.93
C LEU A 288 1.66 8.29 9.25
N ASP A 289 1.29 7.46 10.22
CA ASP A 289 1.93 7.37 11.52
C ASP A 289 3.42 6.97 11.38
N LEU A 290 3.71 5.90 10.61
CA LEU A 290 5.08 5.44 10.35
C LEU A 290 5.95 6.52 9.69
N ILE A 291 5.41 7.27 8.74
CA ILE A 291 6.14 8.35 8.06
C ILE A 291 6.39 9.52 9.01
N ASP A 292 5.40 9.89 9.81
CA ASP A 292 5.53 11.00 10.77
C ASP A 292 6.57 10.69 11.85
N GLU A 293 6.55 9.50 12.41
CA GLU A 293 7.58 9.03 13.34
C GLU A 293 8.97 9.08 12.73
N PHE A 294 9.09 8.58 11.48
CA PHE A 294 10.36 8.56 10.78
C PHE A 294 10.89 9.99 10.56
N VAL A 295 10.05 10.88 10.01
CA VAL A 295 10.42 12.27 9.72
C VAL A 295 10.72 13.05 11.00
N SER A 296 10.00 12.76 12.09
CA SER A 296 10.26 13.36 13.42
C SER A 296 11.60 12.89 14.00
N GLY A 297 11.94 11.62 13.82
CA GLY A 297 13.24 11.07 14.24
C GLY A 297 14.44 11.57 13.42
N LEU A 298 14.23 12.04 12.19
CA LEU A 298 15.29 12.64 11.36
C LEU A 298 15.66 14.08 11.81
N LYS A 299 14.79 14.73 12.57
CA LYS A 299 15.01 16.11 13.07
C LYS A 299 15.81 16.15 14.37
N ALA A 300 15.95 15.03 15.04
CA ALA A 300 16.70 14.88 16.29
C ALA A 300 18.16 14.49 16.04
#